data_bff97b9fa2dd5030198ed758d8f68f92
#
_entry.id   bff97b9fa2dd5030198ed758d8f68f92
#
_cell.length_a   1.000
_cell.length_b   1.000
_cell.length_c   1.000
_cell.angle_alpha   90.00
_cell.angle_beta   90.00
_cell.angle_gamma   90.00
#
_symmetry.space_group_name_H-M   'P 1'
#
loop_
_entity.id
_entity.type
_entity.pdbx_description
1 polymer ?
#
loop_
_entity_poly.entity_id
_entity_poly.type
_entity_poly.pdbx_seq_one_letter_code
_entity_poly.pdbx_strand_id
1 'polypeptide(L)'
;VKDANLVNSLSGKVAGVTINASSSGVGGASKVVMRGTKGIDQSSNALYVIDGVPMFNLSGEGGQEFDSKGASEAIADINPEDIESMSVLTGAAAAALYGSHAANGAIVITTKKGKEGRLSLTVSQNTEFLRPFVTPKFQNSYGTGDLLSSSGSVERSWGNKLNSSNYMGYDPISDFLRTGVVATETVSLSTGTEKNQTYFSASAVNSVGMVPNNDYDRYNFTFRNTTSFLNDKMTLDVSASYIKQKDQNMVNQGTYSNPLVTAYLFPRGDDWNEVKMYERWDTSRNIYTQYWPQGIDTFTGQNPYWIAYRNLRENNKDRYMLSASLNYKILDWLSVSGRVRVDNSNSTYTEKLYATSNTTLTEGSNNGLYGISTTADKQTYADLMLNINKNFGENFTLQANIGASLSDMQQNVLQNRGPISEDGIPNVFNVFQLDDTKTKRTQSGFHDQTQSLFASVELGYKSTYYLTLTGRSDWPSQLAGPNSTQSAFLYPSVGGSVI
;
A
#
# COMPACT_ATOMS: atom_id res chain seq x y z
N VAL A 1 -12.16 -4.96 -14.64
CA VAL A 1 -10.97 -5.66 -14.17
C VAL A 1 -10.90 -5.46 -12.67
N LYS A 2 -10.78 -6.53 -11.92
CA LYS A 2 -10.68 -6.54 -10.46
C LYS A 2 -9.22 -6.83 -10.13
N ASP A 3 -8.49 -5.81 -9.69
CA ASP A 3 -7.10 -5.95 -9.25
C ASP A 3 -7.07 -6.26 -7.74
N ALA A 4 -6.04 -6.96 -7.26
CA ALA A 4 -5.81 -7.21 -5.84
C ALA A 4 -5.70 -5.91 -5.03
N ASN A 5 -5.13 -4.86 -5.63
CA ASN A 5 -5.20 -3.49 -5.11
C ASN A 5 -6.36 -2.76 -5.80
N LEU A 6 -7.40 -2.43 -5.01
CA LEU A 6 -8.59 -1.71 -5.45
C LEU A 6 -8.28 -0.51 -6.34
N VAL A 7 -7.28 0.26 -5.97
CA VAL A 7 -6.96 1.54 -6.62
C VAL A 7 -6.53 1.35 -8.07
N ASN A 8 -5.80 0.28 -8.36
CA ASN A 8 -5.40 -0.04 -9.74
C ASN A 8 -6.60 -0.23 -10.67
N SER A 9 -7.73 -0.69 -10.15
CA SER A 9 -8.96 -0.87 -10.92
C SER A 9 -9.58 0.44 -11.43
N LEU A 10 -9.19 1.58 -10.86
CA LEU A 10 -9.63 2.93 -11.27
C LEU A 10 -8.78 3.51 -12.41
N SER A 11 -7.64 2.89 -12.74
CA SER A 11 -6.73 3.38 -13.78
C SER A 11 -7.47 3.52 -15.11
N GLY A 12 -7.36 4.71 -15.72
CA GLY A 12 -8.02 5.05 -16.98
C GLY A 12 -9.55 5.26 -16.91
N LYS A 13 -10.17 5.15 -15.72
CA LYS A 13 -11.63 5.30 -15.57
C LYS A 13 -12.06 6.65 -15.01
N VAL A 14 -11.16 7.39 -14.39
CA VAL A 14 -11.45 8.67 -13.75
C VAL A 14 -10.63 9.77 -14.41
N ALA A 15 -11.32 10.80 -14.93
CA ALA A 15 -10.68 11.92 -15.59
C ALA A 15 -9.81 12.73 -14.59
N GLY A 16 -8.59 13.08 -15.00
CA GLY A 16 -7.66 13.87 -14.18
C GLY A 16 -7.01 13.10 -13.03
N VAL A 17 -7.15 11.79 -12.98
CA VAL A 17 -6.49 10.89 -12.01
C VAL A 17 -5.49 10.01 -12.72
N THR A 18 -4.24 10.06 -12.28
CA THR A 18 -3.16 9.19 -12.75
C THR A 18 -2.83 8.19 -11.66
N ILE A 19 -2.89 6.91 -11.99
CA ILE A 19 -2.59 5.82 -11.07
C ILE A 19 -1.38 5.06 -11.61
N ASN A 20 -0.32 5.04 -10.82
CA ASN A 20 0.89 4.29 -11.10
C ASN A 20 0.94 3.09 -10.15
N ALA A 21 0.77 1.90 -10.71
CA ALA A 21 0.95 0.66 -9.96
C ALA A 21 2.42 0.48 -9.57
N SER A 22 2.65 -0.19 -8.44
CA SER A 22 3.99 -0.52 -7.98
C SER A 22 4.66 -1.57 -8.86
N SER A 23 5.97 -1.44 -9.07
CA SER A 23 6.81 -2.49 -9.65
C SER A 23 7.15 -3.61 -8.66
N SER A 24 6.76 -3.49 -7.40
CA SER A 24 7.07 -4.45 -6.33
C SER A 24 6.29 -5.76 -6.42
N GLY A 25 5.30 -5.84 -7.30
CA GLY A 25 4.44 -7.02 -7.47
C GLY A 25 3.04 -6.85 -6.92
N VAL A 26 2.34 -7.96 -6.74
CA VAL A 26 0.96 -7.98 -6.25
C VAL A 26 0.90 -7.46 -4.82
N GLY A 27 -0.10 -6.63 -4.51
CA GLY A 27 -0.24 -5.99 -3.20
C GLY A 27 0.66 -4.77 -2.97
N GLY A 28 1.53 -4.42 -3.93
CA GLY A 28 2.36 -3.22 -3.85
C GLY A 28 1.56 -1.93 -3.83
N ALA A 29 2.08 -0.90 -3.16
CA ALA A 29 1.47 0.41 -3.04
C ALA A 29 1.31 1.09 -4.41
N SER A 30 0.19 1.75 -4.62
CA SER A 30 -0.10 2.49 -5.84
C SER A 30 -0.04 3.99 -5.58
N LYS A 31 0.59 4.73 -6.48
CA LYS A 31 0.61 6.19 -6.39
C LYS A 31 -0.59 6.77 -7.14
N VAL A 32 -1.46 7.46 -6.41
CA VAL A 32 -2.64 8.15 -6.98
C VAL A 32 -2.44 9.64 -6.96
N VAL A 33 -2.29 10.23 -8.14
CA VAL A 33 -2.06 11.65 -8.31
C VAL A 33 -3.25 12.28 -9.02
N MET A 34 -3.79 13.34 -8.43
CA MET A 34 -4.89 14.12 -9.01
C MET A 34 -4.39 15.45 -9.54
N ARG A 35 -4.64 15.71 -10.83
CA ARG A 35 -4.26 16.95 -11.52
C ARG A 35 -2.75 17.28 -11.48
N GLY A 36 -1.90 16.23 -11.52
CA GLY A 36 -0.45 16.35 -11.54
C GLY A 36 0.21 16.41 -10.15
N THR A 37 1.52 16.21 -10.13
CA THR A 37 2.36 16.32 -8.93
C THR A 37 2.48 17.77 -8.48
N LYS A 38 2.34 18.02 -7.17
CA LYS A 38 2.33 19.38 -6.61
C LYS A 38 3.66 19.82 -5.99
N GLY A 39 4.56 18.89 -5.75
CA GLY A 39 5.87 19.17 -5.15
C GLY A 39 6.87 18.04 -5.39
N ILE A 40 8.15 18.33 -5.15
CA ILE A 40 9.23 17.35 -5.25
C ILE A 40 9.38 16.57 -3.95
N ASP A 41 9.26 17.24 -2.80
CA ASP A 41 9.53 16.67 -1.47
C ASP A 41 8.26 16.26 -0.69
N GLN A 42 7.07 16.55 -1.23
CA GLN A 42 5.81 16.24 -0.55
C GLN A 42 5.07 15.12 -1.26
N SER A 43 4.42 14.26 -0.50
CA SER A 43 3.51 13.26 -1.05
C SER A 43 2.41 13.95 -1.87
N SER A 44 2.23 13.48 -3.10
CA SER A 44 1.14 13.93 -3.98
C SER A 44 -0.03 12.96 -3.99
N ASN A 45 -0.04 11.98 -3.06
CA ASN A 45 -1.08 10.97 -2.97
C ASN A 45 -2.41 11.57 -2.52
N ALA A 46 -3.49 11.07 -3.10
CA ALA A 46 -4.84 11.40 -2.65
C ALA A 46 -5.16 10.75 -1.31
N LEU A 47 -5.99 11.41 -0.50
CA LEU A 47 -6.54 10.84 0.74
C LEU A 47 -7.62 9.82 0.40
N TYR A 48 -7.65 8.70 1.11
CA TYR A 48 -8.78 7.77 1.07
C TYR A 48 -9.74 8.06 2.22
N VAL A 49 -11.03 8.04 1.91
CA VAL A 49 -12.10 8.25 2.89
C VAL A 49 -13.07 7.09 2.79
N ILE A 50 -13.23 6.31 3.84
CA ILE A 50 -14.11 5.13 3.86
C ILE A 50 -15.30 5.39 4.78
N ASP A 51 -16.51 5.34 4.21
CA ASP A 51 -17.78 5.63 4.91
C ASP A 51 -17.74 6.98 5.65
N GLY A 52 -17.08 7.98 5.04
CA GLY A 52 -16.93 9.34 5.56
C GLY A 52 -15.81 9.53 6.58
N VAL A 53 -15.04 8.49 6.90
CA VAL A 53 -13.89 8.57 7.83
C VAL A 53 -12.58 8.54 7.05
N PRO A 54 -11.67 9.51 7.24
CA PRO A 54 -10.34 9.51 6.64
C PRO A 54 -9.55 8.27 7.04
N MET A 55 -8.84 7.68 6.08
CA MET A 55 -7.91 6.59 6.29
C MET A 55 -6.51 7.05 5.89
N PHE A 56 -5.61 7.08 6.86
CA PHE A 56 -4.24 7.51 6.63
C PHE A 56 -3.33 6.32 6.34
N ASN A 57 -2.42 6.49 5.40
CA ASN A 57 -1.37 5.51 5.16
C ASN A 57 -0.18 5.87 6.05
N LEU A 58 0.00 5.14 7.17
CA LEU A 58 1.09 5.35 8.10
C LEU A 58 2.35 4.56 7.72
N SER A 59 2.26 3.57 6.84
CA SER A 59 3.42 2.93 6.23
C SER A 59 4.16 3.96 5.40
N GLY A 60 5.39 4.25 5.79
CA GLY A 60 6.23 5.21 5.09
C GLY A 60 6.36 4.88 3.61
N GLU A 61 6.42 5.89 2.77
CA GLU A 61 6.82 5.72 1.37
C GLU A 61 8.20 5.08 1.39
N GLY A 62 8.26 3.79 1.04
CA GLY A 62 9.50 3.05 0.99
C GLY A 62 10.36 3.63 -0.11
N GLY A 63 11.48 4.22 0.26
CA GLY A 63 12.26 4.61 -0.82
C GLY A 63 13.57 5.30 -0.51
N GLN A 64 14.62 4.54 -0.37
CA GLN A 64 15.94 5.06 -0.70
C GLN A 64 16.40 4.47 -2.03
N GLU A 65 17.10 5.27 -2.82
CA GLU A 65 17.50 5.00 -4.19
C GLU A 65 18.20 3.65 -4.42
N PHE A 66 18.87 3.12 -3.42
CA PHE A 66 19.72 1.94 -3.55
C PHE A 66 19.12 0.63 -3.01
N ASP A 67 18.11 0.66 -2.19
CA ASP A 67 17.48 -0.56 -1.64
C ASP A 67 16.08 -0.24 -1.09
N SER A 68 15.20 0.28 -1.94
CA SER A 68 13.84 0.53 -1.50
C SER A 68 13.06 -0.77 -1.45
N LYS A 69 12.57 -1.07 -0.27
CA LYS A 69 11.67 -2.20 -0.03
C LYS A 69 10.35 -1.95 -0.75
N GLY A 70 9.79 -2.99 -1.35
CA GLY A 70 8.40 -2.95 -1.75
C GLY A 70 7.52 -2.72 -0.51
N ALA A 71 6.54 -1.84 -0.61
CA ALA A 71 5.58 -1.56 0.45
C ALA A 71 4.16 -1.80 -0.03
N SER A 72 3.29 -2.27 0.85
CA SER A 72 1.85 -2.26 0.65
C SER A 72 1.26 -0.98 1.25
N GLU A 73 0.12 -0.54 0.74
CA GLU A 73 -0.60 0.61 1.29
C GLU A 73 -1.89 0.18 2.01
N ALA A 74 -2.37 1.03 2.92
CA ALA A 74 -3.52 0.71 3.75
C ALA A 74 -4.82 0.45 2.95
N ILE A 75 -4.99 1.08 1.78
CA ILE A 75 -6.17 0.87 0.92
C ILE A 75 -6.11 -0.48 0.19
N ALA A 76 -4.92 -1.02 -0.06
CA ALA A 76 -4.77 -2.34 -0.66
C ALA A 76 -5.34 -3.47 0.23
N ASP A 77 -5.52 -3.19 1.53
CA ASP A 77 -6.13 -4.13 2.46
C ASP A 77 -7.64 -4.29 2.28
N ILE A 78 -8.31 -3.34 1.63
CA ILE A 78 -9.78 -3.37 1.46
C ILE A 78 -10.15 -4.33 0.33
N ASN A 79 -11.14 -5.20 0.59
CA ASN A 79 -11.68 -6.07 -0.43
C ASN A 79 -12.50 -5.25 -1.45
N PRO A 80 -12.15 -5.25 -2.75
CA PRO A 80 -12.89 -4.54 -3.78
C PRO A 80 -14.37 -4.95 -3.88
N GLU A 81 -14.69 -6.20 -3.52
CA GLU A 81 -16.06 -6.72 -3.56
C GLU A 81 -16.95 -6.14 -2.44
N ASP A 82 -16.37 -5.58 -1.39
CA ASP A 82 -17.13 -4.94 -0.30
C ASP A 82 -17.49 -3.49 -0.61
N ILE A 83 -17.11 -2.98 -1.79
CA ILE A 83 -17.37 -1.60 -2.18
C ILE A 83 -18.67 -1.50 -2.95
N GLU A 84 -19.51 -0.54 -2.56
CA GLU A 84 -20.73 -0.20 -3.25
C GLU A 84 -20.50 0.90 -4.29
N SER A 85 -19.79 1.96 -3.91
CA SER A 85 -19.48 3.08 -4.80
C SER A 85 -18.20 3.80 -4.43
N MET A 86 -17.64 4.50 -5.41
CA MET A 86 -16.49 5.39 -5.23
C MET A 86 -16.76 6.73 -5.92
N SER A 87 -16.37 7.81 -5.27
CA SER A 87 -16.39 9.15 -5.84
C SER A 87 -15.07 9.86 -5.59
N VAL A 88 -14.72 10.80 -6.48
CA VAL A 88 -13.44 11.51 -6.44
C VAL A 88 -13.72 12.98 -6.16
N LEU A 89 -13.15 13.50 -5.08
CA LEU A 89 -13.17 14.90 -4.71
C LEU A 89 -11.81 15.52 -5.03
N THR A 90 -11.80 16.60 -5.79
CA THR A 90 -10.58 17.24 -6.24
C THR A 90 -10.35 18.58 -5.55
N GLY A 91 -9.08 18.91 -5.27
CA GLY A 91 -8.63 20.23 -4.88
C GLY A 91 -9.22 20.76 -3.57
N ALA A 92 -9.61 22.03 -3.59
CA ALA A 92 -10.04 22.78 -2.41
C ALA A 92 -11.30 22.19 -1.72
N ALA A 93 -12.21 21.58 -2.47
CA ALA A 93 -13.41 20.94 -1.90
C ALA A 93 -13.07 19.77 -0.97
N ALA A 94 -12.08 18.95 -1.33
CA ALA A 94 -11.62 17.87 -0.49
C ALA A 94 -10.93 18.39 0.78
N ALA A 95 -10.08 19.42 0.66
CA ALA A 95 -9.38 20.01 1.81
C ALA A 95 -10.35 20.72 2.78
N ALA A 96 -11.40 21.35 2.28
CA ALA A 96 -12.43 21.97 3.11
C ALA A 96 -13.22 20.95 3.95
N LEU A 97 -13.38 19.72 3.44
CA LEU A 97 -14.10 18.65 4.16
C LEU A 97 -13.18 17.84 5.08
N TYR A 98 -11.97 17.51 4.63
CA TYR A 98 -11.08 16.55 5.28
C TYR A 98 -9.74 17.14 5.75
N GLY A 99 -9.54 18.45 5.64
CA GLY A 99 -8.35 19.15 6.12
C GLY A 99 -7.14 19.03 5.20
N SER A 100 -5.95 19.33 5.74
CA SER A 100 -4.68 19.37 5.00
C SER A 100 -4.33 18.07 4.30
N HIS A 101 -4.65 16.94 4.88
CA HIS A 101 -4.40 15.61 4.30
C HIS A 101 -5.12 15.39 2.97
N ALA A 102 -6.21 16.11 2.71
CA ALA A 102 -6.95 16.06 1.46
C ALA A 102 -6.56 17.17 0.45
N ALA A 103 -5.48 17.89 0.69
CA ALA A 103 -5.01 18.95 -0.20
C ALA A 103 -4.71 18.45 -1.64
N ASN A 104 -4.36 17.18 -1.77
CA ASN A 104 -4.12 16.51 -3.04
C ASN A 104 -5.38 15.89 -3.67
N GLY A 105 -6.54 16.07 -3.04
CA GLY A 105 -7.81 15.43 -3.38
C GLY A 105 -8.11 14.23 -2.48
N ALA A 106 -9.32 13.69 -2.62
CA ALA A 106 -9.76 12.53 -1.86
C ALA A 106 -10.54 11.55 -2.75
N ILE A 107 -10.36 10.25 -2.49
CA ILE A 107 -11.18 9.17 -3.02
C ILE A 107 -12.12 8.74 -1.89
N VAL A 108 -13.41 9.00 -2.08
CA VAL A 108 -14.46 8.66 -1.12
C VAL A 108 -15.07 7.32 -1.51
N ILE A 109 -14.98 6.37 -0.62
CA ILE A 109 -15.39 4.99 -0.78
C ILE A 109 -16.57 4.72 0.13
N THR A 110 -17.64 4.18 -0.43
CA THR A 110 -18.80 3.71 0.33
C THR A 110 -18.80 2.20 0.29
N THR A 111 -18.84 1.55 1.47
CA THR A 111 -18.87 0.11 1.57
C THR A 111 -20.30 -0.44 1.56
N LYS A 112 -20.44 -1.70 1.13
CA LYS A 112 -21.72 -2.40 1.07
C LYS A 112 -22.38 -2.51 2.43
N LYS A 113 -23.69 -2.39 2.45
CA LYS A 113 -24.56 -2.65 3.59
C LYS A 113 -25.45 -3.86 3.35
N GLY A 114 -26.04 -4.39 4.41
CA GLY A 114 -27.14 -5.33 4.27
C GLY A 114 -28.30 -4.69 3.47
N LYS A 115 -29.06 -5.52 2.80
CA LYS A 115 -30.25 -5.08 2.05
C LYS A 115 -31.48 -5.76 2.62
N GLU A 116 -32.60 -5.06 2.56
CA GLU A 116 -33.90 -5.62 2.86
C GLU A 116 -34.22 -6.77 1.91
N GLY A 117 -34.76 -7.86 2.42
CA GLY A 117 -35.18 -9.00 1.65
C GLY A 117 -34.68 -10.34 2.19
N ARG A 118 -34.88 -11.38 1.38
CA ARG A 118 -34.41 -12.73 1.70
C ARG A 118 -32.90 -12.78 1.70
N LEU A 119 -32.39 -13.78 2.41
CA LEU A 119 -30.96 -14.10 2.40
C LEU A 119 -30.43 -14.21 0.98
N SER A 120 -29.49 -13.34 0.65
CA SER A 120 -28.75 -13.35 -0.62
C SER A 120 -27.32 -13.80 -0.37
N LEU A 121 -26.94 -14.90 -0.98
CA LEU A 121 -25.57 -15.40 -0.99
C LEU A 121 -24.94 -15.11 -2.35
N THR A 122 -23.80 -14.43 -2.32
CA THR A 122 -23.00 -14.19 -3.54
C THR A 122 -21.65 -14.86 -3.38
N VAL A 123 -21.28 -15.68 -4.35
CA VAL A 123 -19.95 -16.27 -4.46
C VAL A 123 -19.31 -15.72 -5.72
N SER A 124 -18.11 -15.19 -5.60
CA SER A 124 -17.35 -14.64 -6.71
C SER A 124 -15.92 -15.21 -6.70
N GLN A 125 -15.44 -15.57 -7.86
CA GLN A 125 -14.07 -16.02 -8.07
C GLN A 125 -13.49 -15.29 -9.28
N ASN A 126 -12.26 -14.80 -9.13
CA ASN A 126 -11.50 -14.19 -10.21
C ASN A 126 -10.09 -14.80 -10.23
N THR A 127 -9.61 -15.15 -11.42
CA THR A 127 -8.23 -15.62 -11.60
C THR A 127 -7.58 -14.77 -12.69
N GLU A 128 -6.46 -14.15 -12.35
CA GLU A 128 -5.67 -13.34 -13.28
C GLU A 128 -4.34 -13.99 -13.55
N PHE A 129 -3.91 -13.95 -14.81
CA PHE A 129 -2.61 -14.42 -15.25
C PHE A 129 -1.76 -13.19 -15.63
N LEU A 130 -0.64 -13.02 -14.93
CA LEU A 130 0.26 -11.87 -15.10
C LEU A 130 1.43 -12.26 -15.99
N ARG A 131 1.69 -11.45 -17.01
CA ARG A 131 2.83 -11.59 -17.90
C ARG A 131 3.42 -10.20 -18.20
N PRO A 132 4.74 -10.09 -18.46
CA PRO A 132 5.33 -8.83 -18.87
C PRO A 132 4.66 -8.30 -20.14
N PHE A 133 4.24 -7.04 -20.12
CA PHE A 133 3.60 -6.40 -21.28
C PHE A 133 4.60 -5.59 -22.11
N VAL A 134 5.47 -4.85 -21.43
CA VAL A 134 6.56 -4.08 -22.05
C VAL A 134 7.85 -4.49 -21.39
N THR A 135 8.83 -4.80 -22.20
CA THR A 135 10.15 -5.26 -21.75
C THR A 135 11.24 -4.51 -22.50
N PRO A 136 12.41 -4.26 -21.86
CA PRO A 136 13.55 -3.71 -22.54
C PRO A 136 14.00 -4.59 -23.73
N LYS A 137 14.38 -3.98 -24.82
CA LYS A 137 14.98 -4.70 -25.95
C LYS A 137 16.49 -4.56 -25.86
N PHE A 138 17.16 -5.71 -25.81
CA PHE A 138 18.61 -5.78 -25.77
C PHE A 138 19.19 -6.22 -27.09
N GLN A 139 20.45 -5.85 -27.34
CA GLN A 139 21.20 -6.33 -28.47
C GLN A 139 21.57 -7.82 -28.27
N ASN A 140 21.58 -8.59 -29.35
CA ASN A 140 21.98 -10.01 -29.39
C ASN A 140 23.11 -10.23 -30.42
N SER A 141 23.87 -9.20 -30.75
CA SER A 141 24.91 -9.25 -31.76
C SER A 141 26.31 -9.43 -31.16
N TYR A 142 26.51 -9.01 -29.91
CA TYR A 142 27.80 -9.06 -29.22
C TYR A 142 27.65 -9.72 -27.87
N GLY A 143 28.64 -10.52 -27.51
CA GLY A 143 28.66 -11.27 -26.25
C GLY A 143 29.41 -10.55 -25.15
N THR A 144 29.80 -11.32 -24.11
CA THR A 144 30.50 -10.84 -22.93
C THR A 144 31.80 -10.15 -23.25
N GLY A 145 32.07 -9.05 -22.57
CA GLY A 145 33.31 -8.28 -22.68
C GLY A 145 33.07 -6.83 -23.07
N ASP A 146 34.16 -6.10 -23.12
CA ASP A 146 34.24 -4.72 -23.59
C ASP A 146 35.53 -4.53 -24.40
N LEU A 147 35.39 -4.51 -25.73
CA LEU A 147 36.53 -4.36 -26.63
C LEU A 147 37.18 -2.96 -26.56
N LEU A 148 36.53 -1.99 -25.92
CA LEU A 148 37.05 -0.65 -25.72
C LEU A 148 37.77 -0.46 -24.38
N SER A 149 37.68 -1.47 -23.48
CA SER A 149 38.36 -1.44 -22.18
C SER A 149 39.46 -2.49 -22.11
N SER A 150 40.65 -2.06 -21.72
CA SER A 150 41.79 -2.94 -21.50
C SER A 150 41.64 -3.88 -20.29
N SER A 151 40.63 -3.67 -19.45
CA SER A 151 40.42 -4.43 -18.22
C SER A 151 39.45 -5.60 -18.35
N GLY A 152 38.89 -5.86 -19.52
CA GLY A 152 37.92 -6.95 -19.75
C GLY A 152 36.79 -6.97 -18.73
N SER A 153 35.61 -6.50 -19.10
CA SER A 153 34.46 -6.50 -18.19
C SER A 153 33.58 -7.72 -18.47
N VAL A 154 33.37 -8.54 -17.47
CA VAL A 154 32.43 -9.69 -17.54
C VAL A 154 30.96 -9.24 -17.49
N GLU A 155 30.72 -7.98 -17.16
CA GLU A 155 29.38 -7.39 -16.96
C GLU A 155 28.83 -6.71 -18.20
N ARG A 156 29.65 -6.51 -19.25
CA ARG A 156 29.28 -5.80 -20.47
C ARG A 156 29.09 -6.76 -21.62
N SER A 157 28.19 -6.43 -22.53
CA SER A 157 27.88 -7.19 -23.74
C SER A 157 28.39 -6.49 -24.99
N TRP A 158 29.65 -6.04 -24.97
CA TRP A 158 30.37 -5.38 -26.07
C TRP A 158 31.66 -6.11 -26.45
N GLY A 159 31.70 -7.41 -26.22
CA GLY A 159 32.81 -8.27 -26.56
C GLY A 159 32.78 -8.74 -28.01
N ASN A 160 33.15 -9.99 -28.25
CA ASN A 160 33.18 -10.59 -29.57
C ASN A 160 31.79 -10.71 -30.19
N LYS A 161 31.72 -10.56 -31.51
CA LYS A 161 30.47 -10.75 -32.25
C LYS A 161 29.96 -12.19 -32.09
N LEU A 162 28.67 -12.30 -31.73
CA LEU A 162 28.00 -13.59 -31.60
C LEU A 162 27.65 -14.17 -32.96
N ASN A 163 27.65 -15.49 -33.03
CA ASN A 163 27.21 -16.27 -34.19
C ASN A 163 26.48 -17.53 -33.67
N SER A 164 26.05 -18.39 -34.57
CA SER A 164 25.33 -19.62 -34.20
C SER A 164 26.11 -20.59 -33.30
N SER A 165 27.44 -20.44 -33.23
CA SER A 165 28.29 -21.32 -32.40
C SER A 165 28.46 -20.81 -30.96
N ASN A 166 28.32 -19.51 -30.71
CA ASN A 166 28.57 -18.89 -29.41
C ASN A 166 27.37 -18.13 -28.82
N TYR A 167 26.20 -18.19 -29.45
CA TYR A 167 24.97 -17.66 -28.93
C TYR A 167 24.16 -18.75 -28.21
N MET A 168 23.96 -18.61 -26.92
CA MET A 168 23.28 -19.60 -26.10
C MET A 168 21.75 -19.43 -26.07
N GLY A 169 21.21 -18.40 -26.73
CA GLY A 169 19.76 -18.23 -26.87
C GLY A 169 19.05 -17.73 -25.61
N TYR A 170 19.77 -17.14 -24.65
CA TYR A 170 19.18 -16.62 -23.41
C TYR A 170 18.23 -15.45 -23.65
N ASP A 171 17.06 -15.53 -23.02
CA ASP A 171 16.08 -14.44 -22.91
C ASP A 171 15.59 -14.28 -21.46
N PRO A 172 15.87 -13.14 -20.78
CA PRO A 172 15.50 -12.94 -19.38
C PRO A 172 14.01 -13.07 -19.10
N ILE A 173 13.17 -12.85 -20.09
CA ILE A 173 11.72 -12.90 -19.92
C ILE A 173 11.24 -14.34 -19.83
N SER A 174 11.66 -15.19 -20.77
CA SER A 174 11.23 -16.58 -20.83
C SER A 174 12.02 -17.49 -19.87
N ASP A 175 13.27 -17.12 -19.56
CA ASP A 175 14.18 -17.99 -18.79
C ASP A 175 14.16 -17.69 -17.29
N PHE A 176 13.88 -16.44 -16.87
CA PHE A 176 13.86 -16.05 -15.47
C PHE A 176 12.44 -15.79 -14.96
N LEU A 177 11.62 -15.03 -15.70
CA LEU A 177 10.27 -14.71 -15.28
C LEU A 177 9.33 -15.91 -15.50
N ARG A 178 8.35 -16.00 -14.63
CA ARG A 178 7.25 -17.00 -14.76
C ARG A 178 5.92 -16.28 -15.02
N THR A 179 4.90 -17.01 -15.43
CA THR A 179 3.54 -16.50 -15.43
C THR A 179 3.10 -16.35 -13.97
N GLY A 180 2.81 -15.13 -13.55
CA GLY A 180 2.19 -14.88 -12.25
C GLY A 180 0.71 -15.25 -12.26
N VAL A 181 0.18 -15.63 -11.12
CA VAL A 181 -1.24 -15.98 -10.95
C VAL A 181 -1.78 -15.27 -9.71
N VAL A 182 -2.93 -14.63 -9.84
CA VAL A 182 -3.66 -14.04 -8.71
C VAL A 182 -5.04 -14.68 -8.68
N ALA A 183 -5.35 -15.44 -7.63
CA ALA A 183 -6.67 -15.99 -7.38
C ALA A 183 -7.35 -15.15 -6.29
N THR A 184 -8.56 -14.67 -6.57
CA THR A 184 -9.38 -13.93 -5.61
C THR A 184 -10.72 -14.64 -5.49
N GLU A 185 -11.06 -15.01 -4.27
CA GLU A 185 -12.30 -15.69 -3.93
C GLU A 185 -13.04 -14.86 -2.89
N THR A 186 -14.34 -14.64 -3.08
CA THR A 186 -15.17 -13.89 -2.15
C THR A 186 -16.52 -14.57 -1.97
N VAL A 187 -16.93 -14.70 -0.72
CA VAL A 187 -18.27 -15.11 -0.35
C VAL A 187 -18.89 -13.96 0.44
N SER A 188 -20.07 -13.49 0.02
CA SER A 188 -20.80 -12.48 0.76
C SER A 188 -22.25 -12.86 0.99
N LEU A 189 -22.76 -12.43 2.12
CA LEU A 189 -24.08 -12.70 2.66
C LEU A 189 -24.76 -11.36 2.94
N SER A 190 -25.96 -11.15 2.40
CA SER A 190 -26.78 -9.98 2.71
C SER A 190 -28.20 -10.44 3.05
N THR A 191 -28.73 -9.94 4.14
CA THR A 191 -30.11 -10.21 4.58
C THR A 191 -30.61 -9.05 5.41
N GLY A 192 -31.91 -8.92 5.53
CA GLY A 192 -32.48 -7.93 6.43
C GLY A 192 -33.96 -7.74 6.31
N THR A 193 -34.47 -6.98 7.24
CA THR A 193 -35.80 -6.38 7.27
C THR A 193 -35.68 -4.88 7.04
N GLU A 194 -36.79 -4.16 6.90
CA GLU A 194 -36.82 -2.70 6.86
C GLU A 194 -36.02 -2.06 8.03
N LYS A 195 -36.04 -2.69 9.22
CA LYS A 195 -35.43 -2.14 10.44
C LYS A 195 -34.06 -2.70 10.81
N ASN A 196 -33.69 -3.85 10.27
CA ASN A 196 -32.38 -4.47 10.58
C ASN A 196 -31.82 -5.12 9.33
N GLN A 197 -30.62 -4.72 8.95
CA GLN A 197 -29.95 -5.21 7.76
C GLN A 197 -28.53 -5.64 8.12
N THR A 198 -28.17 -6.82 7.68
CA THR A 198 -26.87 -7.44 7.99
C THR A 198 -26.13 -7.79 6.69
N TYR A 199 -24.87 -7.46 6.65
CA TYR A 199 -23.92 -7.84 5.62
C TYR A 199 -22.74 -8.57 6.25
N PHE A 200 -22.31 -9.65 5.63
CA PHE A 200 -21.09 -10.37 5.96
C PHE A 200 -20.33 -10.68 4.67
N SER A 201 -19.01 -10.58 4.69
CA SER A 201 -18.16 -11.08 3.62
C SER A 201 -16.91 -11.76 4.16
N ALA A 202 -16.42 -12.73 3.42
CA ALA A 202 -15.12 -13.36 3.59
C ALA A 202 -14.43 -13.44 2.23
N SER A 203 -13.18 -13.00 2.14
CA SER A 203 -12.41 -13.10 0.90
C SER A 203 -10.99 -13.59 1.14
N ALA A 204 -10.47 -14.30 0.14
CA ALA A 204 -9.09 -14.73 0.06
C ALA A 204 -8.48 -14.24 -1.25
N VAL A 205 -7.28 -13.69 -1.17
CA VAL A 205 -6.41 -13.39 -2.31
C VAL A 205 -5.14 -14.17 -2.12
N ASN A 206 -4.86 -15.09 -3.04
CA ASN A 206 -3.62 -15.86 -3.07
C ASN A 206 -2.90 -15.56 -4.40
N SER A 207 -1.65 -15.17 -4.31
CA SER A 207 -0.89 -14.74 -5.47
C SER A 207 0.51 -15.28 -5.49
N VAL A 208 0.90 -15.71 -6.68
CA VAL A 208 2.27 -16.05 -7.05
C VAL A 208 2.71 -15.03 -8.10
N GLY A 209 3.75 -14.27 -7.81
CA GLY A 209 4.23 -13.20 -8.69
C GLY A 209 5.01 -13.70 -9.90
N MET A 210 5.34 -12.79 -10.83
CA MET A 210 6.15 -13.10 -12.03
C MET A 210 7.61 -13.36 -11.70
N VAL A 211 8.14 -12.75 -10.64
CA VAL A 211 9.50 -13.04 -10.16
C VAL A 211 9.46 -14.29 -9.29
N PRO A 212 10.42 -15.22 -9.43
CA PRO A 212 10.49 -16.41 -8.58
C PRO A 212 10.46 -16.05 -7.08
N ASN A 213 9.73 -16.85 -6.29
CA ASN A 213 9.60 -16.72 -4.83
C ASN A 213 8.97 -15.38 -4.36
N ASN A 214 8.27 -14.66 -5.23
CA ASN A 214 7.44 -13.52 -4.86
C ASN A 214 6.01 -13.98 -4.69
N ASP A 215 5.48 -13.87 -3.47
CA ASP A 215 4.15 -14.36 -3.12
C ASP A 215 3.40 -13.31 -2.29
N TYR A 216 2.06 -13.29 -2.39
CA TYR A 216 1.19 -12.40 -1.63
C TYR A 216 -0.10 -13.11 -1.28
N ASP A 217 -0.43 -13.11 0.01
CA ASP A 217 -1.67 -13.66 0.54
C ASP A 217 -2.41 -12.63 1.38
N ARG A 218 -3.74 -12.54 1.21
CA ARG A 218 -4.60 -11.69 2.02
C ARG A 218 -5.94 -12.35 2.29
N TYR A 219 -6.36 -12.32 3.54
CA TYR A 219 -7.65 -12.79 4.00
C TYR A 219 -8.41 -11.67 4.67
N ASN A 220 -9.64 -11.41 4.23
CA ASN A 220 -10.52 -10.37 4.76
C ASN A 220 -11.79 -11.00 5.31
N PHE A 221 -12.21 -10.51 6.48
CA PHE A 221 -13.50 -10.80 7.07
C PHE A 221 -14.18 -9.49 7.42
N THR A 222 -15.40 -9.27 6.93
CA THR A 222 -16.17 -8.04 7.16
C THR A 222 -17.55 -8.39 7.65
N PHE A 223 -17.97 -7.74 8.72
CA PHE A 223 -19.33 -7.77 9.24
C PHE A 223 -19.87 -6.35 9.33
N ARG A 224 -21.11 -6.13 8.94
CA ARG A 224 -21.81 -4.85 9.08
C ARG A 224 -23.27 -5.08 9.42
N ASN A 225 -23.77 -4.31 10.36
CA ASN A 225 -25.19 -4.29 10.71
C ASN A 225 -25.69 -2.88 10.82
N THR A 226 -26.82 -2.62 10.17
CA THR A 226 -27.54 -1.35 10.26
C THR A 226 -28.91 -1.62 10.88
N THR A 227 -29.22 -0.96 11.99
CA THR A 227 -30.46 -1.14 12.74
C THR A 227 -31.15 0.20 12.96
N SER A 228 -32.42 0.28 12.61
CA SER A 228 -33.30 1.42 12.88
C SER A 228 -34.23 1.12 14.05
N PHE A 229 -34.36 2.06 14.98
CA PHE A 229 -35.19 1.96 16.18
C PHE A 229 -35.80 3.32 16.55
N LEU A 230 -36.62 3.38 17.61
CA LEU A 230 -37.39 4.56 18.01
C LEU A 230 -38.29 5.08 16.88
N ASN A 231 -39.05 4.21 16.22
CA ASN A 231 -39.89 4.53 15.08
C ASN A 231 -39.10 5.23 13.96
N ASP A 232 -37.97 4.64 13.58
CA ASP A 232 -37.06 5.07 12.52
C ASP A 232 -36.42 6.45 12.74
N LYS A 233 -36.52 7.00 13.95
CA LYS A 233 -35.82 8.23 14.31
C LYS A 233 -34.34 8.03 14.57
N MET A 234 -33.92 6.81 14.91
CA MET A 234 -32.54 6.49 15.27
C MET A 234 -32.01 5.33 14.44
N THR A 235 -30.88 5.51 13.82
CA THR A 235 -30.20 4.46 13.04
C THR A 235 -28.79 4.28 13.55
N LEU A 236 -28.49 3.04 13.96
CA LEU A 236 -27.15 2.60 14.33
C LEU A 236 -26.57 1.75 13.21
N ASP A 237 -25.38 2.08 12.77
CA ASP A 237 -24.60 1.34 11.76
C ASP A 237 -23.26 0.95 12.39
N VAL A 238 -23.01 -0.35 12.56
CA VAL A 238 -21.78 -0.88 13.12
C VAL A 238 -21.07 -1.76 12.10
N SER A 239 -19.75 -1.64 12.01
CA SER A 239 -18.95 -2.55 11.18
C SER A 239 -17.70 -3.00 11.91
N ALA A 240 -17.28 -4.23 11.60
CA ALA A 240 -16.04 -4.83 12.05
C ALA A 240 -15.37 -5.53 10.88
N SER A 241 -14.09 -5.25 10.67
CA SER A 241 -13.29 -5.91 9.65
C SER A 241 -12.00 -6.43 10.28
N TYR A 242 -11.60 -7.63 9.91
CA TYR A 242 -10.31 -8.23 10.23
C TYR A 242 -9.59 -8.61 8.95
N ILE A 243 -8.32 -8.28 8.87
CA ILE A 243 -7.49 -8.49 7.69
C ILE A 243 -6.19 -9.13 8.15
N LYS A 244 -5.85 -10.25 7.52
CA LYS A 244 -4.55 -10.90 7.65
C LYS A 244 -3.86 -10.86 6.31
N GLN A 245 -2.63 -10.35 6.28
CA GLN A 245 -1.83 -10.25 5.07
C GLN A 245 -0.43 -10.82 5.31
N LYS A 246 0.06 -11.50 4.29
CA LYS A 246 1.45 -11.92 4.19
C LYS A 246 1.96 -11.53 2.82
N ASP A 247 3.08 -10.85 2.77
CA ASP A 247 3.85 -10.66 1.54
C ASP A 247 5.26 -11.23 1.70
N GLN A 248 5.74 -11.84 0.64
CA GLN A 248 7.07 -12.43 0.57
C GLN A 248 7.79 -11.92 -0.66
N ASN A 249 9.00 -11.43 -0.46
CA ASN A 249 9.93 -11.01 -1.50
C ASN A 249 9.31 -10.04 -2.51
N MET A 250 8.58 -9.03 -2.03
CA MET A 250 8.21 -7.90 -2.88
C MET A 250 9.48 -7.39 -3.56
N VAL A 251 9.40 -7.19 -4.89
CA VAL A 251 10.56 -6.82 -5.70
C VAL A 251 11.09 -5.48 -5.25
N ASN A 252 12.34 -5.47 -4.78
CA ASN A 252 13.02 -4.25 -4.39
C ASN A 252 13.37 -3.41 -5.62
N GLN A 253 13.41 -2.12 -5.43
CA GLN A 253 14.04 -1.20 -6.37
C GLN A 253 15.54 -1.07 -6.03
N GLY A 254 16.35 -0.65 -6.98
CA GLY A 254 17.78 -0.54 -6.79
C GLY A 254 18.57 -1.64 -7.52
N THR A 255 19.90 -1.60 -7.40
CA THR A 255 20.78 -2.44 -8.22
C THR A 255 21.07 -3.79 -7.56
N TYR A 256 21.31 -3.80 -6.24
CA TYR A 256 21.87 -4.98 -5.55
C TYR A 256 20.84 -6.03 -5.16
N SER A 257 19.62 -5.61 -4.86
CA SER A 257 18.57 -6.51 -4.35
C SER A 257 17.43 -6.72 -5.34
N ASN A 258 17.55 -6.18 -6.55
CA ASN A 258 16.58 -6.37 -7.60
C ASN A 258 17.03 -7.48 -8.57
N PRO A 259 16.40 -8.66 -8.55
CA PRO A 259 16.81 -9.77 -9.40
C PRO A 259 16.64 -9.49 -10.91
N LEU A 260 15.74 -8.55 -11.26
CA LEU A 260 15.54 -8.18 -12.67
C LEU A 260 16.76 -7.45 -13.25
N VAL A 261 17.44 -6.62 -12.46
CA VAL A 261 18.63 -5.89 -12.91
C VAL A 261 19.71 -6.87 -13.37
N THR A 262 20.04 -7.83 -12.52
CA THR A 262 21.08 -8.81 -12.83
C THR A 262 20.65 -9.79 -13.93
N ALA A 263 19.39 -10.18 -13.98
CA ALA A 263 18.85 -10.99 -15.06
C ALA A 263 18.93 -10.28 -16.43
N TYR A 264 18.64 -8.98 -16.47
CA TYR A 264 18.71 -8.22 -17.71
C TYR A 264 20.15 -7.87 -18.13
N LEU A 265 21.04 -7.67 -17.17
CA LEU A 265 22.45 -7.37 -17.45
C LEU A 265 23.28 -8.60 -17.80
N PHE A 266 22.77 -9.83 -17.58
CA PHE A 266 23.51 -11.04 -17.92
C PHE A 266 23.83 -11.10 -19.42
N PRO A 267 25.08 -11.35 -19.80
CA PRO A 267 25.55 -11.30 -21.19
C PRO A 267 24.88 -12.35 -22.07
N ARG A 268 24.53 -11.98 -23.27
CA ARG A 268 23.72 -12.79 -24.21
C ARG A 268 24.42 -14.04 -24.73
N GLY A 269 25.75 -14.07 -24.73
CA GLY A 269 26.53 -15.21 -25.16
C GLY A 269 26.78 -16.27 -24.11
N ASP A 270 26.46 -15.97 -22.84
CA ASP A 270 26.77 -16.85 -21.72
C ASP A 270 25.62 -17.84 -21.42
N ASP A 271 25.96 -18.96 -20.79
CA ASP A 271 25.00 -20.03 -20.50
C ASP A 271 24.14 -19.70 -19.26
N TRP A 272 22.87 -19.47 -19.49
CA TRP A 272 21.91 -19.24 -18.39
C TRP A 272 21.72 -20.44 -17.47
N ASN A 273 22.05 -21.66 -17.90
CA ASN A 273 21.96 -22.82 -17.02
C ASN A 273 22.99 -22.75 -15.88
N GLU A 274 24.11 -22.06 -16.08
CA GLU A 274 25.05 -21.78 -14.99
C GLU A 274 24.44 -20.83 -13.94
N VAL A 275 23.61 -19.88 -14.37
CA VAL A 275 22.91 -18.95 -13.47
C VAL A 275 21.88 -19.68 -12.61
N LYS A 276 21.21 -20.70 -13.18
CA LYS A 276 20.25 -21.54 -12.44
C LYS A 276 20.90 -22.33 -11.31
N MET A 277 22.21 -22.63 -11.42
CA MET A 277 23.00 -23.25 -10.35
C MET A 277 23.48 -22.16 -9.36
N TYR A 278 22.56 -21.41 -8.81
CA TYR A 278 22.83 -20.22 -7.99
C TYR A 278 23.56 -20.48 -6.67
N GLU A 279 23.70 -21.72 -6.24
CA GLU A 279 24.38 -22.09 -5.01
C GLU A 279 25.25 -23.35 -5.18
N ARG A 280 26.33 -23.42 -4.44
CA ARG A 280 27.24 -24.55 -4.39
C ARG A 280 27.59 -24.89 -2.94
N TRP A 281 27.70 -26.18 -2.65
CA TRP A 281 28.06 -26.63 -1.33
C TRP A 281 29.54 -26.33 -1.01
N ASP A 282 29.78 -25.64 0.09
CA ASP A 282 31.11 -25.38 0.65
C ASP A 282 31.33 -26.34 1.83
N THR A 283 32.22 -27.33 1.62
CA THR A 283 32.54 -28.34 2.63
C THR A 283 33.32 -27.76 3.81
N SER A 284 34.05 -26.67 3.62
CA SER A 284 34.86 -26.04 4.68
C SER A 284 33.97 -25.28 5.67
N ARG A 285 32.89 -24.68 5.19
CA ARG A 285 31.96 -23.91 6.01
C ARG A 285 30.66 -24.67 6.34
N ASN A 286 30.46 -25.82 5.72
CA ASN A 286 29.26 -26.65 5.87
C ASN A 286 27.94 -25.88 5.54
N ILE A 287 27.97 -25.06 4.50
CA ILE A 287 26.82 -24.26 4.01
C ILE A 287 26.78 -24.25 2.48
N TYR A 288 25.62 -23.87 1.91
CA TYR A 288 25.54 -23.46 0.52
C TYR A 288 26.01 -22.02 0.39
N THR A 289 26.89 -21.75 -0.57
CA THR A 289 27.45 -20.45 -0.91
C THR A 289 26.93 -20.00 -2.26
N GLN A 290 26.83 -18.71 -2.45
CA GLN A 290 26.38 -18.14 -3.74
C GLN A 290 27.36 -18.50 -4.86
N TYR A 291 26.81 -18.91 -5.98
CA TYR A 291 27.51 -18.99 -7.24
C TYR A 291 26.95 -17.95 -8.23
N TRP A 292 27.82 -17.10 -8.71
CA TRP A 292 27.50 -16.10 -9.73
C TRP A 292 28.64 -16.08 -10.75
N PRO A 293 28.40 -16.44 -12.04
CA PRO A 293 29.48 -16.51 -13.04
C PRO A 293 30.24 -15.21 -13.24
N GLN A 294 29.61 -14.08 -12.95
CA GLN A 294 30.21 -12.76 -13.08
C GLN A 294 30.95 -12.25 -11.84
N GLY A 295 30.94 -13.02 -10.74
CA GLY A 295 31.53 -12.66 -9.47
C GLY A 295 30.60 -11.84 -8.58
N ILE A 296 30.63 -12.12 -7.27
CA ILE A 296 29.69 -11.58 -6.27
C ILE A 296 30.04 -10.14 -5.83
N ASP A 297 31.27 -9.70 -6.04
CA ASP A 297 31.77 -8.39 -5.60
C ASP A 297 31.74 -7.34 -6.70
N THR A 298 31.12 -7.66 -7.83
CA THR A 298 30.98 -6.73 -8.95
C THR A 298 29.79 -5.80 -8.74
N PHE A 299 29.78 -4.67 -9.45
CA PHE A 299 28.71 -3.68 -9.41
C PHE A 299 27.35 -4.26 -9.82
N THR A 300 27.30 -5.33 -10.61
CA THR A 300 26.09 -6.05 -11.02
C THR A 300 25.49 -6.91 -9.92
N GLY A 301 26.17 -7.02 -8.80
CA GLY A 301 25.60 -7.55 -7.57
C GLY A 301 25.58 -9.05 -7.45
N GLN A 302 24.49 -9.72 -7.77
CA GLN A 302 24.27 -11.09 -7.31
C GLN A 302 23.49 -11.91 -8.34
N ASN A 303 23.61 -13.23 -8.22
CA ASN A 303 22.79 -14.16 -8.99
C ASN A 303 21.29 -13.87 -8.75
N PRO A 304 20.46 -13.68 -9.78
CA PRO A 304 19.05 -13.36 -9.63
C PRO A 304 18.23 -14.44 -8.88
N TYR A 305 18.61 -15.72 -9.00
CA TYR A 305 17.98 -16.79 -8.22
C TYR A 305 18.45 -16.78 -6.76
N TRP A 306 19.71 -16.38 -6.49
CA TRP A 306 20.17 -16.17 -5.10
C TRP A 306 19.37 -15.05 -4.44
N ILE A 307 19.17 -13.93 -5.13
CA ILE A 307 18.31 -12.84 -4.62
C ILE A 307 16.90 -13.38 -4.32
N ALA A 308 16.33 -14.14 -5.23
CA ALA A 308 14.97 -14.65 -5.07
C ALA A 308 14.82 -15.68 -3.92
N TYR A 309 15.81 -16.53 -3.68
CA TYR A 309 15.70 -17.67 -2.78
C TYR A 309 16.57 -17.59 -1.51
N ARG A 310 17.50 -16.63 -1.44
CA ARG A 310 18.43 -16.47 -0.31
C ARG A 310 18.49 -15.05 0.27
N ASN A 311 17.90 -14.06 -0.40
CA ASN A 311 17.68 -12.73 0.15
C ASN A 311 16.19 -12.58 0.47
N LEU A 312 15.78 -13.17 1.59
CA LEU A 312 14.37 -13.31 1.93
C LEU A 312 13.87 -12.10 2.71
N ARG A 313 12.72 -11.62 2.30
CA ARG A 313 11.98 -10.55 2.97
C ARG A 313 10.53 -10.98 3.10
N GLU A 314 10.03 -10.95 4.33
CA GLU A 314 8.67 -11.34 4.65
C GLU A 314 8.04 -10.26 5.54
N ASN A 315 6.81 -9.89 5.23
CA ASN A 315 6.00 -9.03 6.07
C ASN A 315 4.69 -9.73 6.39
N ASN A 316 4.39 -9.86 7.68
CA ASN A 316 3.13 -10.39 8.20
C ASN A 316 2.38 -9.27 8.88
N LYS A 317 1.14 -9.02 8.47
CA LYS A 317 0.29 -7.95 9.00
C LYS A 317 -1.06 -8.49 9.45
N ASP A 318 -1.44 -8.10 10.64
CA ASP A 318 -2.79 -8.28 11.20
C ASP A 318 -3.40 -6.89 11.42
N ARG A 319 -4.60 -6.65 10.89
CA ARG A 319 -5.31 -5.38 11.00
C ARG A 319 -6.76 -5.60 11.37
N TYR A 320 -7.27 -4.80 12.27
CA TYR A 320 -8.70 -4.76 12.55
C TYR A 320 -9.23 -3.33 12.53
N MET A 321 -10.41 -3.18 11.94
CA MET A 321 -11.11 -1.92 11.85
C MET A 321 -12.49 -2.09 12.47
N LEU A 322 -12.81 -1.25 13.43
CA LEU A 322 -14.11 -1.21 14.09
C LEU A 322 -14.71 0.17 13.88
N SER A 323 -15.95 0.26 13.44
CA SER A 323 -16.65 1.53 13.35
C SER A 323 -18.08 1.44 13.85
N ALA A 324 -18.55 2.53 14.40
CA ALA A 324 -19.95 2.74 14.76
C ALA A 324 -20.38 4.15 14.37
N SER A 325 -21.55 4.26 13.78
CA SER A 325 -22.21 5.54 13.51
C SER A 325 -23.65 5.52 14.00
N LEU A 326 -24.03 6.59 14.65
CA LEU A 326 -25.39 6.81 15.16
C LEU A 326 -25.95 8.05 14.51
N ASN A 327 -27.12 7.93 13.89
CA ASN A 327 -27.88 9.06 13.37
C ASN A 327 -29.21 9.18 14.14
N TYR A 328 -29.51 10.37 14.63
CA TYR A 328 -30.77 10.68 15.34
C TYR A 328 -31.50 11.84 14.67
N LYS A 329 -32.69 11.56 14.15
CA LYS A 329 -33.61 12.54 13.58
C LYS A 329 -34.37 13.26 14.71
N ILE A 330 -33.98 14.47 15.01
CA ILE A 330 -34.64 15.32 16.01
C ILE A 330 -35.97 15.84 15.44
N LEU A 331 -35.89 16.36 14.22
CA LEU A 331 -37.02 16.85 13.41
C LEU A 331 -36.83 16.36 11.97
N ASP A 332 -37.82 16.44 11.14
CA ASP A 332 -37.74 15.99 9.74
C ASP A 332 -36.63 16.71 8.93
N TRP A 333 -36.28 17.91 9.35
CA TRP A 333 -35.24 18.74 8.71
C TRP A 333 -33.95 18.86 9.53
N LEU A 334 -33.89 18.25 10.74
CA LEU A 334 -32.75 18.37 11.66
C LEU A 334 -32.37 17.00 12.22
N SER A 335 -31.13 16.61 12.02
CA SER A 335 -30.57 15.39 12.62
C SER A 335 -29.18 15.64 13.21
N VAL A 336 -28.83 14.82 14.18
CA VAL A 336 -27.49 14.73 14.77
C VAL A 336 -26.91 13.38 14.40
N SER A 337 -25.67 13.36 13.94
CA SER A 337 -24.91 12.13 13.68
C SER A 337 -23.58 12.14 14.42
N GLY A 338 -23.23 11.00 15.01
CA GLY A 338 -21.93 10.76 15.63
C GLY A 338 -21.29 9.53 15.03
N ARG A 339 -19.98 9.55 14.79
CA ARG A 339 -19.19 8.43 14.29
C ARG A 339 -17.96 8.22 15.13
N VAL A 340 -17.58 6.97 15.30
CA VAL A 340 -16.29 6.57 15.86
C VAL A 340 -15.71 5.45 15.01
N ARG A 341 -14.40 5.48 14.79
CA ARG A 341 -13.65 4.42 14.12
C ARG A 341 -12.33 4.20 14.83
N VAL A 342 -12.00 2.95 15.02
CA VAL A 342 -10.69 2.49 15.49
C VAL A 342 -10.12 1.56 14.42
N ASP A 343 -8.89 1.82 14.03
CA ASP A 343 -8.17 1.10 13.00
C ASP A 343 -6.77 0.79 13.53
N ASN A 344 -6.49 -0.47 13.81
CA ASN A 344 -5.22 -0.92 14.36
C ASN A 344 -4.57 -1.93 13.42
N SER A 345 -3.30 -1.74 13.15
CA SER A 345 -2.47 -2.62 12.33
C SER A 345 -1.19 -2.97 13.07
N ASN A 346 -0.90 -4.27 13.15
CA ASN A 346 0.38 -4.76 13.66
C ASN A 346 1.07 -5.52 12.54
N SER A 347 2.31 -5.13 12.23
CA SER A 347 3.11 -5.81 11.23
C SER A 347 4.47 -6.23 11.78
N THR A 348 4.93 -7.39 11.33
CA THR A 348 6.28 -7.90 11.59
C THR A 348 6.96 -8.13 10.26
N TYR A 349 8.00 -7.35 10.03
CA TYR A 349 8.86 -7.47 8.86
C TYR A 349 10.16 -8.18 9.25
N THR A 350 10.57 -9.17 8.45
CA THR A 350 11.86 -9.86 8.61
C THR A 350 12.67 -9.78 7.32
N GLU A 351 13.98 -9.58 7.47
CA GLU A 351 14.97 -9.62 6.40
C GLU A 351 16.04 -10.65 6.73
N LYS A 352 16.32 -11.55 5.81
CA LYS A 352 17.31 -12.62 5.95
C LYS A 352 18.17 -12.65 4.70
N LEU A 353 19.38 -12.12 4.79
CA LEU A 353 20.37 -12.25 3.73
C LEU A 353 21.33 -13.37 4.12
N TYR A 354 21.36 -14.41 3.30
CA TYR A 354 22.17 -15.59 3.58
C TYR A 354 23.66 -15.30 3.45
N ALA A 355 24.46 -16.13 4.11
CA ALA A 355 25.93 -16.12 4.02
C ALA A 355 26.37 -16.11 2.56
N THR A 356 27.41 -15.34 2.25
CA THR A 356 27.94 -15.10 0.90
C THR A 356 27.03 -14.26 -0.03
N SER A 357 26.00 -13.64 0.48
CA SER A 357 25.37 -12.52 -0.21
C SER A 357 26.36 -11.37 -0.35
N ASN A 358 26.09 -10.45 -1.30
CA ASN A 358 26.95 -9.30 -1.53
C ASN A 358 27.29 -8.58 -0.22
N THR A 359 28.58 -8.37 0.04
CA THR A 359 29.09 -7.83 1.31
C THR A 359 28.65 -6.39 1.57
N THR A 360 28.34 -5.62 0.54
CA THR A 360 27.74 -4.29 0.70
C THR A 360 26.37 -4.37 1.37
N LEU A 361 25.56 -5.36 1.01
CA LEU A 361 24.23 -5.58 1.59
C LEU A 361 24.29 -6.18 3.00
N THR A 362 25.27 -7.05 3.25
CA THR A 362 25.45 -7.70 4.56
C THR A 362 26.35 -6.90 5.52
N GLU A 363 26.62 -5.63 5.19
CA GLU A 363 27.44 -4.70 6.01
C GLU A 363 28.81 -5.29 6.37
N GLY A 364 29.42 -6.02 5.41
CA GLY A 364 30.74 -6.64 5.52
C GLY A 364 30.76 -8.05 6.09
N SER A 365 29.62 -8.63 6.47
CA SER A 365 29.59 -10.00 7.01
C SER A 365 29.51 -11.06 5.91
N ASN A 366 30.33 -12.10 6.05
CA ASN A 366 30.24 -13.31 5.24
C ASN A 366 29.27 -14.36 5.81
N ASN A 367 28.72 -14.14 7.01
CA ASN A 367 27.78 -15.06 7.68
C ASN A 367 26.33 -14.71 7.42
N GLY A 368 26.05 -13.56 6.77
CA GLY A 368 24.74 -13.10 6.42
C GLY A 368 24.30 -11.88 7.24
N LEU A 369 23.05 -11.48 7.05
CA LEU A 369 22.43 -10.37 7.76
C LEU A 369 21.02 -10.77 8.22
N TYR A 370 20.64 -10.32 9.39
CA TYR A 370 19.29 -10.47 9.89
C TYR A 370 18.71 -9.13 10.34
N GLY A 371 17.47 -8.90 9.91
CA GLY A 371 16.66 -7.78 10.37
C GLY A 371 15.29 -8.25 10.82
N ILE A 372 14.81 -7.67 11.92
CA ILE A 372 13.42 -7.80 12.36
C ILE A 372 12.89 -6.43 12.77
N SER A 373 11.71 -6.08 12.28
CA SER A 373 11.01 -4.85 12.65
C SER A 373 9.57 -5.16 12.99
N THR A 374 9.09 -4.63 14.11
CA THR A 374 7.68 -4.65 14.47
C THR A 374 7.14 -3.23 14.40
N THR A 375 6.01 -3.06 13.71
CA THR A 375 5.31 -1.78 13.59
C THR A 375 3.90 -1.94 14.12
N ALA A 376 3.51 -1.10 15.06
CA ALA A 376 2.16 -1.01 15.58
C ALA A 376 1.57 0.37 15.23
N ASP A 377 0.55 0.38 14.37
CA ASP A 377 -0.19 1.55 13.95
C ASP A 377 -1.57 1.57 14.63
N LYS A 378 -1.95 2.71 15.15
CA LYS A 378 -3.27 2.94 15.72
C LYS A 378 -3.83 4.25 15.22
N GLN A 379 -5.03 4.20 14.67
CA GLN A 379 -5.78 5.37 14.25
C GLN A 379 -7.15 5.36 14.95
N THR A 380 -7.50 6.45 15.60
CA THR A 380 -8.82 6.66 16.18
C THR A 380 -9.41 7.94 15.60
N TYR A 381 -10.61 7.84 15.09
CA TYR A 381 -11.36 8.98 14.57
C TYR A 381 -12.73 9.04 15.23
N ALA A 382 -13.14 10.23 15.60
CA ALA A 382 -14.49 10.48 16.08
C ALA A 382 -14.99 11.80 15.53
N ASP A 383 -16.28 11.88 15.20
CA ASP A 383 -16.94 13.13 14.87
C ASP A 383 -18.38 13.20 15.40
N LEU A 384 -18.83 14.44 15.52
CA LEU A 384 -20.21 14.77 15.83
C LEU A 384 -20.67 15.86 14.86
N MET A 385 -21.80 15.64 14.19
CA MET A 385 -22.35 16.55 13.20
C MET A 385 -23.82 16.87 13.45
N LEU A 386 -24.18 18.12 13.28
CA LEU A 386 -25.54 18.61 13.14
C LEU A 386 -25.84 18.76 11.65
N ASN A 387 -26.87 18.08 11.15
CA ASN A 387 -27.27 18.11 9.75
C ASN A 387 -28.64 18.79 9.64
N ILE A 388 -28.69 19.79 8.78
CA ILE A 388 -29.89 20.59 8.50
C ILE A 388 -30.23 20.41 7.03
N ASN A 389 -31.47 20.01 6.73
CA ASN A 389 -31.98 19.93 5.37
C ASN A 389 -33.42 20.46 5.36
N LYS A 390 -33.60 21.71 4.95
CA LYS A 390 -34.88 22.41 5.05
C LYS A 390 -35.22 23.14 3.78
N ASN A 391 -36.47 22.93 3.35
CA ASN A 391 -37.07 23.69 2.26
C ASN A 391 -37.87 24.86 2.84
N PHE A 392 -37.68 26.03 2.27
CA PHE A 392 -38.44 27.26 2.58
C PHE A 392 -39.34 27.61 1.39
N GLY A 393 -40.61 27.23 1.48
CA GLY A 393 -41.53 27.30 0.36
C GLY A 393 -41.08 26.41 -0.81
N GLU A 394 -41.47 26.81 -2.02
CA GLU A 394 -41.15 26.05 -3.25
C GLU A 394 -39.79 26.43 -3.90
N ASN A 395 -39.22 27.55 -3.49
CA ASN A 395 -38.10 28.16 -4.20
C ASN A 395 -36.73 28.03 -3.53
N PHE A 396 -36.69 27.91 -2.19
CA PHE A 396 -35.42 27.92 -1.47
C PHE A 396 -35.16 26.61 -0.74
N THR A 397 -33.94 26.12 -0.86
CA THR A 397 -33.43 24.96 -0.11
C THR A 397 -32.21 25.36 0.70
N LEU A 398 -32.11 24.86 1.94
CA LEU A 398 -30.94 24.99 2.81
C LEU A 398 -30.48 23.61 3.17
N GLN A 399 -29.24 23.30 2.81
CA GLN A 399 -28.51 22.14 3.35
C GLN A 399 -27.33 22.67 4.13
N ALA A 400 -27.19 22.28 5.40
CA ALA A 400 -26.06 22.68 6.21
C ALA A 400 -25.57 21.54 7.11
N ASN A 401 -24.27 21.44 7.26
CA ASN A 401 -23.61 20.53 8.17
C ASN A 401 -22.65 21.34 9.05
N ILE A 402 -22.74 21.17 10.37
CA ILE A 402 -21.85 21.81 11.33
C ILE A 402 -21.32 20.68 12.21
N GLY A 403 -20.02 20.58 12.35
CA GLY A 403 -19.45 19.48 13.11
C GLY A 403 -18.10 19.75 13.72
N ALA A 404 -17.73 18.83 14.61
CA ALA A 404 -16.41 18.74 15.20
C ALA A 404 -15.85 17.33 15.00
N SER A 405 -14.55 17.20 14.84
CA SER A 405 -13.88 15.90 14.76
C SER A 405 -12.58 15.86 15.55
N LEU A 406 -12.23 14.65 15.96
CA LEU A 406 -10.98 14.28 16.58
C LEU A 406 -10.34 13.19 15.76
N SER A 407 -9.10 13.38 15.35
CA SER A 407 -8.24 12.35 14.71
C SER A 407 -7.02 12.16 15.61
N ASP A 408 -6.76 10.91 15.96
CA ASP A 408 -5.61 10.50 16.79
C ASP A 408 -4.86 9.41 16.06
N MET A 409 -3.58 9.60 15.79
CA MET A 409 -2.72 8.70 15.04
C MET A 409 -1.46 8.40 15.85
N GLN A 410 -1.19 7.14 16.08
CA GLN A 410 0.00 6.67 16.77
C GLN A 410 0.69 5.58 15.97
N GLN A 411 2.01 5.68 15.87
CA GLN A 411 2.87 4.63 15.33
C GLN A 411 3.99 4.33 16.32
N ASN A 412 4.28 3.06 16.52
CA ASN A 412 5.44 2.59 17.26
C ASN A 412 6.20 1.58 16.40
N VAL A 413 7.49 1.81 16.22
CA VAL A 413 8.39 0.95 15.46
C VAL A 413 9.54 0.52 16.34
N LEU A 414 9.77 -0.79 16.43
CA LEU A 414 10.95 -1.38 17.05
C LEU A 414 11.69 -2.21 16.00
N GLN A 415 12.96 -1.89 15.77
CA GLN A 415 13.79 -2.55 14.79
C GLN A 415 15.13 -2.98 15.37
N ASN A 416 15.53 -4.21 15.04
CA ASN A 416 16.89 -4.70 15.17
C ASN A 416 17.35 -5.19 13.81
N ARG A 417 18.44 -4.64 13.27
CA ARG A 417 18.99 -5.02 11.98
C ARG A 417 20.52 -4.92 12.02
N GLY A 418 21.19 -5.97 11.64
CA GLY A 418 22.63 -5.98 11.56
C GLY A 418 23.20 -7.24 10.91
N PRO A 419 24.50 -7.21 10.60
CA PRO A 419 25.21 -8.37 10.09
C PRO A 419 25.31 -9.47 11.17
N ILE A 420 25.28 -10.71 10.74
CA ILE A 420 25.62 -11.83 11.63
C ILE A 420 27.11 -11.72 11.97
N SER A 421 27.44 -11.82 13.27
CA SER A 421 28.82 -11.73 13.75
C SER A 421 29.77 -12.71 13.02
N GLU A 422 31.04 -12.37 12.91
CA GLU A 422 32.06 -13.26 12.33
C GLU A 422 32.20 -14.55 13.14
N ASP A 423 32.02 -14.47 14.45
CA ASP A 423 32.01 -15.63 15.37
C ASP A 423 30.63 -16.30 15.42
N GLY A 424 29.64 -15.75 14.74
CA GLY A 424 28.28 -16.25 14.67
C GLY A 424 28.15 -17.46 13.73
N ILE A 425 27.07 -18.20 13.90
CA ILE A 425 26.75 -19.32 13.02
C ILE A 425 26.12 -18.81 11.73
N PRO A 426 26.71 -19.07 10.54
CA PRO A 426 26.18 -18.65 9.27
C PRO A 426 24.71 -19.10 9.09
N ASN A 427 23.89 -18.19 8.56
CA ASN A 427 22.46 -18.46 8.25
C ASN A 427 21.58 -18.78 9.46
N VAL A 428 22.03 -18.52 10.69
CA VAL A 428 21.17 -18.60 11.88
C VAL A 428 20.61 -17.21 12.18
N PHE A 429 19.37 -17.01 11.78
CA PHE A 429 18.70 -15.72 11.79
C PHE A 429 17.98 -15.45 13.12
N ASN A 430 18.70 -14.92 14.08
CA ASN A 430 18.15 -14.41 15.33
C ASN A 430 18.98 -13.22 15.85
N VAL A 431 18.42 -12.46 16.79
CA VAL A 431 19.03 -11.22 17.29
C VAL A 431 20.35 -11.48 18.04
N PHE A 432 20.52 -12.64 18.66
CA PHE A 432 21.73 -12.99 19.40
C PHE A 432 22.94 -13.28 18.51
N GLN A 433 22.74 -13.55 17.23
CA GLN A 433 23.81 -13.80 16.27
C GLN A 433 24.35 -12.51 15.64
N LEU A 434 23.73 -11.37 15.91
CA LEU A 434 24.11 -10.10 15.31
C LEU A 434 25.38 -9.53 15.95
N ASP A 435 26.23 -8.90 15.14
CA ASP A 435 27.36 -8.12 15.59
C ASP A 435 26.89 -6.92 16.41
N ASP A 436 27.26 -6.89 17.69
CA ASP A 436 26.81 -5.87 18.63
C ASP A 436 27.26 -4.45 18.26
N THR A 437 28.40 -4.33 17.56
CA THR A 437 28.98 -3.04 17.19
C THR A 437 28.35 -2.44 15.93
N LYS A 438 27.84 -3.29 15.04
CA LYS A 438 27.26 -2.89 13.75
C LYS A 438 25.73 -2.92 13.75
N THR A 439 25.11 -3.58 14.72
CA THR A 439 23.65 -3.73 14.76
C THR A 439 22.95 -2.40 15.05
N LYS A 440 22.05 -2.02 14.16
CA LYS A 440 21.16 -0.87 14.33
C LYS A 440 19.95 -1.30 15.15
N ARG A 441 19.85 -0.75 16.35
CA ARG A 441 18.71 -0.90 17.26
C ARG A 441 17.96 0.40 17.29
N THR A 442 16.76 0.42 16.74
CA THR A 442 15.98 1.65 16.59
C THR A 442 14.62 1.47 17.26
N GLN A 443 14.26 2.43 18.07
CA GLN A 443 12.88 2.62 18.53
C GLN A 443 12.43 4.00 18.09
N SER A 444 11.38 4.06 17.30
CA SER A 444 10.85 5.28 16.73
C SER A 444 9.33 5.24 16.67
N GLY A 445 8.74 6.34 16.31
CA GLY A 445 7.29 6.46 16.16
C GLY A 445 6.85 7.90 16.30
N PHE A 446 5.56 8.10 16.27
CA PHE A 446 4.94 9.41 16.49
C PHE A 446 3.57 9.23 17.15
N HIS A 447 3.07 10.32 17.72
CA HIS A 447 1.70 10.43 18.20
C HIS A 447 1.17 11.81 17.82
N ASP A 448 0.29 11.83 16.82
CA ASP A 448 -0.30 13.05 16.29
C ASP A 448 -1.80 13.07 16.56
N GLN A 449 -2.27 14.19 17.07
CA GLN A 449 -3.68 14.44 17.30
C GLN A 449 -4.12 15.72 16.58
N THR A 450 -5.27 15.67 15.92
CA THR A 450 -5.88 16.85 15.30
C THR A 450 -7.31 17.00 15.76
N GLN A 451 -7.65 18.14 16.31
CA GLN A 451 -9.02 18.55 16.59
C GLN A 451 -9.49 19.49 15.50
N SER A 452 -10.76 19.41 15.12
CA SER A 452 -11.28 20.21 14.03
C SER A 452 -12.70 20.68 14.29
N LEU A 453 -13.01 21.88 13.82
CA LEU A 453 -14.36 22.40 13.67
C LEU A 453 -14.60 22.70 12.21
N PHE A 454 -15.76 22.31 11.69
CA PHE A 454 -16.11 22.51 10.29
C PHE A 454 -17.59 22.82 10.08
N ALA A 455 -17.87 23.57 9.03
CA ALA A 455 -19.23 23.87 8.58
C ALA A 455 -19.30 23.88 7.06
N SER A 456 -20.41 23.41 6.53
CA SER A 456 -20.75 23.50 5.12
C SER A 456 -22.20 23.97 5.01
N VAL A 457 -22.46 24.96 4.17
CA VAL A 457 -23.81 25.51 3.92
C VAL A 457 -24.02 25.59 2.42
N GLU A 458 -25.07 24.99 1.92
CA GLU A 458 -25.53 25.13 0.56
C GLU A 458 -26.92 25.75 0.53
N LEU A 459 -27.04 26.83 -0.23
CA LEU A 459 -28.27 27.54 -0.50
C LEU A 459 -28.68 27.28 -1.95
N GLY A 460 -29.84 26.67 -2.17
CA GLY A 460 -30.43 26.46 -3.48
C GLY A 460 -31.59 27.39 -3.74
N TYR A 461 -31.68 27.90 -4.98
CA TYR A 461 -32.80 28.72 -5.44
C TYR A 461 -33.40 28.16 -6.73
N LYS A 462 -34.69 27.84 -6.68
CA LYS A 462 -35.48 27.28 -7.81
C LYS A 462 -34.86 26.03 -8.43
N SER A 463 -34.14 25.23 -7.64
CA SER A 463 -33.41 24.05 -8.12
C SER A 463 -32.48 24.32 -9.32
N THR A 464 -32.10 25.57 -9.53
CA THR A 464 -31.27 26.04 -10.65
C THR A 464 -29.97 26.68 -10.18
N TYR A 465 -30.04 27.52 -9.16
CA TYR A 465 -28.85 28.24 -8.65
C TYR A 465 -28.47 27.71 -7.28
N TYR A 466 -27.18 27.42 -7.10
CA TYR A 466 -26.64 26.92 -5.83
C TYR A 466 -25.42 27.74 -5.42
N LEU A 467 -25.38 28.12 -4.15
CA LEU A 467 -24.25 28.77 -3.50
C LEU A 467 -23.80 27.87 -2.36
N THR A 468 -22.55 27.43 -2.40
CA THR A 468 -21.95 26.58 -1.37
C THR A 468 -20.85 27.35 -0.65
N LEU A 469 -20.93 27.42 0.68
CA LEU A 469 -19.92 28.01 1.57
C LEU A 469 -19.41 26.90 2.47
N THR A 470 -18.08 26.72 2.55
CA THR A 470 -17.48 25.77 3.49
C THR A 470 -16.36 26.44 4.28
N GLY A 471 -16.19 26.02 5.51
CA GLY A 471 -15.09 26.45 6.36
C GLY A 471 -14.69 25.33 7.30
N ARG A 472 -13.38 25.19 7.50
CA ARG A 472 -12.80 24.24 8.45
C ARG A 472 -11.63 24.90 9.17
N SER A 473 -11.51 24.64 10.46
CA SER A 473 -10.34 24.97 11.26
C SER A 473 -9.79 23.73 11.93
N ASP A 474 -8.49 23.49 11.76
CA ASP A 474 -7.76 22.34 12.33
C ASP A 474 -6.73 22.83 13.34
N TRP A 475 -6.68 22.17 14.49
CA TRP A 475 -5.68 22.35 15.55
C TRP A 475 -4.85 21.07 15.70
N PRO A 476 -3.76 20.91 14.92
CA PRO A 476 -2.87 19.76 15.04
C PRO A 476 -1.96 19.89 16.24
N SER A 477 -1.71 18.78 16.94
CA SER A 477 -0.83 18.72 18.12
C SER A 477 0.61 19.17 17.82
N GLN A 478 1.06 19.01 16.57
CA GLN A 478 2.38 19.45 16.10
C GLN A 478 2.59 20.97 16.23
N LEU A 479 1.52 21.75 16.29
CA LEU A 479 1.56 23.20 16.48
C LEU A 479 1.35 23.63 17.94
N ALA A 480 1.18 22.71 18.87
CA ALA A 480 0.89 23.02 20.28
C ALA A 480 2.13 23.39 21.12
N GLY A 481 3.27 23.66 20.49
CA GLY A 481 4.52 24.03 21.19
C GLY A 481 4.52 25.43 21.73
N PRO A 482 5.28 25.72 22.80
CA PRO A 482 5.34 27.04 23.44
C PRO A 482 5.91 28.14 22.53
N ASN A 483 6.66 27.78 21.50
CA ASN A 483 7.24 28.70 20.52
C ASN A 483 6.47 28.74 19.18
N SER A 484 5.29 28.12 19.13
CA SER A 484 4.49 28.12 17.91
C SER A 484 3.83 29.50 17.72
N THR A 485 3.99 30.07 16.54
CA THR A 485 3.35 31.33 16.13
C THR A 485 1.96 31.12 15.54
N GLN A 486 1.62 29.87 15.20
CA GLN A 486 0.35 29.48 14.60
C GLN A 486 -0.19 28.21 15.27
N SER A 487 -1.40 28.29 15.82
CA SER A 487 -2.03 27.16 16.51
C SER A 487 -3.12 26.46 15.68
N ALA A 488 -3.56 27.06 14.58
CA ALA A 488 -4.64 26.54 13.75
C ALA A 488 -4.43 26.84 12.27
N PHE A 489 -5.02 25.99 11.43
CA PHE A 489 -5.15 26.23 10.00
C PHE A 489 -6.62 26.42 9.62
N LEU A 490 -6.92 27.44 8.82
CA LEU A 490 -8.26 27.74 8.33
C LEU A 490 -8.35 27.44 6.82
N TYR A 491 -9.38 26.69 6.44
CA TYR A 491 -9.67 26.30 5.04
C TYR A 491 -11.06 26.82 4.62
N PRO A 492 -11.19 28.06 4.14
CA PRO A 492 -12.46 28.55 3.58
C PRO A 492 -12.61 28.15 2.12
N SER A 493 -13.86 27.90 1.68
CA SER A 493 -14.20 27.70 0.28
C SER A 493 -15.54 28.30 -0.07
N VAL A 494 -15.65 28.84 -1.28
CA VAL A 494 -16.90 29.37 -1.86
C VAL A 494 -17.08 28.76 -3.24
N GLY A 495 -18.25 28.20 -3.50
CA GLY A 495 -18.60 27.59 -4.77
C GLY A 495 -19.97 28.08 -5.24
N GLY A 496 -20.15 28.16 -6.53
CA GLY A 496 -21.44 28.43 -7.15
C GLY A 496 -21.68 27.47 -8.31
N SER A 497 -22.92 27.02 -8.49
CA SER A 497 -23.32 26.24 -9.66
C SER A 497 -24.68 26.67 -10.19
N VAL A 498 -24.85 26.51 -11.49
CA VAL A 498 -26.09 26.74 -12.21
C VAL A 498 -26.39 25.48 -13.03
N ILE A 499 -27.61 24.96 -12.90
CA ILE A 499 -28.08 23.74 -13.56
C ILE A 499 -29.15 24.13 -14.61
#